data_ba10a1a928b9cdd03875d6796ec0dfdd
#
_entry.id   ba10a1a928b9cdd03875d6796ec0dfdd
#
_cell.length_a   1.000
_cell.length_b   1.000
_cell.length_c   1.000
_cell.angle_alpha   90.00
_cell.angle_beta   90.00
_cell.angle_gamma   90.00
#
_symmetry.space_group_name_H-M   'P 1'
#
loop_
_entity.id
_entity.type
_entity.pdbx_description
1 polymer ?
#
loop_
_entity_poly.entity_id
_entity_poly.type
_entity_poly.pdbx_seq_one_letter_code
_entity_poly.pdbx_strand_id
1 'polypeptide(L)'
;FNRKPLSTRSLIVLAGPAANLLLAILLYWSIGLIGNEDLKPVVGSVTQGSPADQAGFQRGDTILSIDGRPVRGWSEHRLYLLGQVAAESEISFLVQREGLGTQRLTVDPVVSEEGYFNPAVLSGVIGVAPDVPTPDAMVSGLVPEGPSERAGIMVGDRVLAVDGQSVQHWFELVEKIATGEDRNLELKIDRKGTTLEVRVLAEFQMINGKQVRRIGIYGPGNTDFGDYVVRMRY
;
A
#
# COMPACT_ATOMS: atom_id res chain seq x y z
N PHE A 1 25.54 13.28 49.02
CA PHE A 1 24.31 12.50 48.91
C PHE A 1 23.92 11.91 50.26
N ASN A 2 24.79 11.17 50.96
CA ASN A 2 24.48 10.44 52.18
C ASN A 2 24.14 11.33 53.41
N ARG A 3 24.42 12.61 53.41
CA ARG A 3 24.08 13.55 54.52
C ARG A 3 22.73 14.28 54.33
N LYS A 4 22.00 14.01 53.22
CA LYS A 4 20.68 14.60 52.98
C LYS A 4 19.58 13.73 53.55
N PRO A 5 18.43 14.33 53.98
CA PRO A 5 17.27 13.57 54.46
C PRO A 5 16.73 12.62 53.39
N LEU A 6 16.06 11.56 53.82
CA LEU A 6 15.57 10.48 52.94
C LEU A 6 14.70 11.02 51.80
N SER A 7 13.84 11.97 52.08
CA SER A 7 12.97 12.65 51.11
C SER A 7 13.75 13.28 49.94
N THR A 8 14.84 13.99 50.26
CA THR A 8 15.69 14.63 49.24
C THR A 8 16.40 13.59 48.39
N ARG A 9 16.84 12.48 48.94
CA ARG A 9 17.46 11.38 48.20
C ARG A 9 16.46 10.71 47.25
N SER A 10 15.25 10.41 47.74
CA SER A 10 14.17 9.86 46.91
C SER A 10 13.79 10.79 45.76
N LEU A 11 13.72 12.09 46.03
CA LEU A 11 13.42 13.10 45.01
C LEU A 11 14.49 13.17 43.91
N ILE A 12 15.78 13.08 44.27
CA ILE A 12 16.88 13.06 43.31
C ILE A 12 16.82 11.78 42.45
N VAL A 13 16.55 10.63 43.05
CA VAL A 13 16.46 9.36 42.32
C VAL A 13 15.25 9.35 41.38
N LEU A 14 14.11 9.89 41.84
CA LEU A 14 12.88 9.96 41.05
C LEU A 14 12.92 11.03 39.93
N ALA A 15 13.78 12.04 40.06
CA ALA A 15 13.85 13.14 39.08
C ALA A 15 14.16 12.67 37.67
N GLY A 16 15.04 11.66 37.51
CA GLY A 16 15.36 11.08 36.19
C GLY A 16 14.17 10.40 35.53
N PRO A 17 13.55 9.38 36.19
CA PRO A 17 12.34 8.75 35.66
C PRO A 17 11.19 9.73 35.42
N ALA A 18 10.99 10.69 36.32
CA ALA A 18 9.94 11.70 36.17
C ALA A 18 10.19 12.62 34.96
N ALA A 19 11.41 13.05 34.75
CA ALA A 19 11.77 13.86 33.58
C ALA A 19 11.56 13.08 32.27
N ASN A 20 11.93 11.79 32.23
CA ASN A 20 11.70 10.94 31.06
C ASN A 20 10.20 10.75 30.79
N LEU A 21 9.39 10.54 31.82
CA LEU A 21 7.94 10.44 31.69
C LEU A 21 7.33 11.73 31.15
N LEU A 22 7.72 12.87 31.70
CA LEU A 22 7.25 14.19 31.21
C LEU A 22 7.65 14.41 29.77
N LEU A 23 8.88 14.09 29.40
CA LEU A 23 9.35 14.20 28.02
C LEU A 23 8.53 13.28 27.09
N ALA A 24 8.27 12.04 27.49
CA ALA A 24 7.44 11.12 26.71
C ALA A 24 6.03 11.68 26.50
N ILE A 25 5.40 12.21 27.57
CA ILE A 25 4.07 12.84 27.47
C ILE A 25 4.10 14.02 26.49
N LEU A 26 5.10 14.90 26.58
CA LEU A 26 5.24 16.05 25.69
C LEU A 26 5.43 15.63 24.22
N LEU A 27 6.24 14.58 23.98
CA LEU A 27 6.46 14.07 22.63
C LEU A 27 5.18 13.45 22.06
N TYR A 28 4.47 12.61 22.83
CA TYR A 28 3.19 12.03 22.40
C TYR A 28 2.13 13.10 22.14
N TRP A 29 2.06 14.11 23.01
CA TRP A 29 1.16 15.24 22.80
C TRP A 29 1.50 16.03 21.54
N SER A 30 2.78 16.26 21.27
CA SER A 30 3.25 16.92 20.04
C SER A 30 2.88 16.13 18.78
N ILE A 31 3.00 14.80 18.81
CA ILE A 31 2.58 13.92 17.69
C ILE A 31 1.07 14.05 17.46
N GLY A 32 0.27 14.09 18.54
CA GLY A 32 -1.18 14.28 18.44
C GLY A 32 -1.57 15.62 17.79
N LEU A 33 -0.79 16.68 18.03
CA LEU A 33 -1.01 18.00 17.41
C LEU A 33 -0.63 18.04 15.92
N ILE A 34 0.46 17.36 15.53
CA ILE A 34 0.93 17.31 14.15
C ILE A 34 -0.06 16.49 13.30
N GLY A 35 -0.64 15.43 13.88
CA GLY A 35 -1.49 14.46 13.19
C GLY A 35 -0.70 13.50 12.31
N ASN A 36 -1.35 12.44 11.88
CA ASN A 36 -0.80 11.45 10.97
C ASN A 36 -1.49 11.56 9.60
N GLU A 37 -0.74 11.36 8.54
CA GLU A 37 -1.30 11.23 7.20
C GLU A 37 -1.71 9.77 6.97
N ASP A 38 -2.91 9.56 6.44
CA ASP A 38 -3.44 8.26 6.04
C ASP A 38 -4.08 8.39 4.66
N LEU A 39 -4.20 7.28 3.94
CA LEU A 39 -4.90 7.29 2.65
C LEU A 39 -6.38 7.59 2.85
N LYS A 40 -6.97 8.30 1.90
CA LYS A 40 -8.42 8.48 1.88
C LYS A 40 -9.12 7.12 1.81
N PRO A 41 -10.26 6.93 2.46
CA PRO A 41 -10.99 5.68 2.47
C PRO A 41 -11.79 5.47 1.18
N VAL A 42 -11.13 5.61 0.03
CA VAL A 42 -11.70 5.43 -1.31
C VAL A 42 -11.22 4.11 -1.89
N VAL A 43 -12.14 3.34 -2.44
CA VAL A 43 -11.86 2.05 -3.09
C VAL A 43 -11.24 2.29 -4.46
N GLY A 44 -10.00 1.89 -4.65
CA GLY A 44 -9.26 1.98 -5.92
C GLY A 44 -9.44 0.73 -6.79
N SER A 45 -9.51 -0.45 -6.16
CA SER A 45 -9.78 -1.70 -6.89
C SER A 45 -10.52 -2.71 -6.01
N VAL A 46 -11.25 -3.60 -6.67
CA VAL A 46 -11.95 -4.73 -6.06
C VAL A 46 -11.44 -6.00 -6.73
N THR A 47 -11.04 -6.98 -5.94
CA THR A 47 -10.57 -8.27 -6.44
C THR A 47 -11.75 -9.09 -6.92
N GLN A 48 -11.74 -9.54 -8.15
CA GLN A 48 -12.82 -10.34 -8.74
C GLN A 48 -13.02 -11.64 -7.95
N GLY A 49 -14.28 -11.98 -7.64
CA GLY A 49 -14.65 -13.16 -6.85
C GLY A 49 -14.40 -13.03 -5.35
N SER A 50 -13.88 -11.91 -4.88
CA SER A 50 -13.67 -11.66 -3.44
C SER A 50 -14.99 -11.42 -2.70
N PRO A 51 -14.99 -11.49 -1.35
CA PRO A 51 -16.15 -11.10 -0.54
C PRO A 51 -16.66 -9.69 -0.84
N ALA A 52 -15.78 -8.74 -1.12
CA ALA A 52 -16.16 -7.38 -1.49
C ALA A 52 -16.83 -7.30 -2.88
N ASP A 53 -16.35 -8.08 -3.85
CA ASP A 53 -16.97 -8.17 -5.18
C ASP A 53 -18.39 -8.75 -5.06
N GLN A 54 -18.55 -9.82 -4.28
CA GLN A 54 -19.85 -10.41 -3.99
C GLN A 54 -20.81 -9.46 -3.25
N ALA A 55 -20.27 -8.64 -2.34
CA ALA A 55 -21.04 -7.60 -1.64
C ALA A 55 -21.39 -6.40 -2.53
N GLY A 56 -20.80 -6.29 -3.73
CA GLY A 56 -21.09 -5.26 -4.70
C GLY A 56 -20.28 -3.96 -4.53
N PHE A 57 -19.11 -4.01 -3.92
CA PHE A 57 -18.16 -2.89 -3.92
C PHE A 57 -17.77 -2.50 -5.35
N GLN A 58 -17.53 -1.22 -5.57
CA GLN A 58 -17.07 -0.70 -6.84
C GLN A 58 -15.91 0.28 -6.64
N ARG A 59 -15.08 0.41 -7.68
CA ARG A 59 -14.07 1.46 -7.72
C ARG A 59 -14.71 2.83 -7.55
N GLY A 60 -14.11 3.68 -6.72
CA GLY A 60 -14.61 5.02 -6.40
C GLY A 60 -15.57 5.07 -5.21
N ASP A 61 -15.99 3.93 -4.64
CA ASP A 61 -16.76 3.93 -3.40
C ASP A 61 -15.93 4.55 -2.27
N THR A 62 -16.49 5.53 -1.58
CA THR A 62 -15.88 6.11 -0.38
C THR A 62 -16.49 5.45 0.85
N ILE A 63 -15.68 4.81 1.67
CA ILE A 63 -16.11 4.14 2.90
C ILE A 63 -16.38 5.20 3.96
N LEU A 64 -17.63 5.32 4.40
CA LEU A 64 -18.06 6.28 5.42
C LEU A 64 -18.04 5.71 6.83
N SER A 65 -18.44 4.44 6.98
CA SER A 65 -18.39 3.75 8.26
C SER A 65 -18.30 2.24 8.09
N ILE A 66 -17.79 1.57 9.14
CA ILE A 66 -17.70 0.12 9.30
C ILE A 66 -18.40 -0.24 10.60
N ASP A 67 -19.47 -1.03 10.55
CA ASP A 67 -20.34 -1.38 11.70
C ASP A 67 -20.74 -0.15 12.52
N GLY A 68 -21.12 0.95 11.82
CA GLY A 68 -21.51 2.22 12.42
C GLY A 68 -20.35 3.07 12.95
N ARG A 69 -19.09 2.60 12.88
CA ARG A 69 -17.90 3.36 13.27
C ARG A 69 -17.47 4.25 12.10
N PRO A 70 -17.40 5.58 12.25
CA PRO A 70 -16.97 6.46 11.18
C PRO A 70 -15.55 6.14 10.71
N VAL A 71 -15.30 6.23 9.41
CA VAL A 71 -13.98 6.01 8.79
C VAL A 71 -13.49 7.32 8.22
N ARG A 72 -12.32 7.78 8.67
CA ARG A 72 -11.65 9.00 8.19
C ARG A 72 -10.44 8.69 7.31
N GLY A 73 -9.81 7.52 7.52
CA GLY A 73 -8.66 7.07 6.78
C GLY A 73 -8.69 5.56 6.55
N TRP A 74 -7.96 5.10 5.55
CA TRP A 74 -7.94 3.70 5.12
C TRP A 74 -7.49 2.73 6.21
N SER A 75 -6.53 3.15 7.06
CA SER A 75 -5.93 2.30 8.08
C SER A 75 -6.63 2.38 9.45
N GLU A 76 -7.61 3.28 9.62
CA GLU A 76 -8.15 3.65 10.93
C GLU A 76 -8.75 2.47 11.72
N HIS A 77 -9.46 1.56 11.05
CA HIS A 77 -10.14 0.44 11.72
C HIS A 77 -9.51 -0.92 11.46
N ARG A 78 -8.24 -0.95 11.07
CA ARG A 78 -7.56 -2.20 10.69
C ARG A 78 -7.56 -3.26 11.79
N LEU A 79 -7.29 -2.88 13.06
CA LEU A 79 -7.32 -3.83 14.18
C LEU A 79 -8.75 -4.33 14.48
N TYR A 80 -9.74 -3.46 14.33
CA TYR A 80 -11.13 -3.84 14.45
C TYR A 80 -11.52 -4.86 13.39
N LEU A 81 -11.20 -4.58 12.14
CA LEU A 81 -11.46 -5.50 11.01
C LEU A 81 -10.76 -6.85 11.19
N LEU A 82 -9.51 -6.86 11.68
CA LEU A 82 -8.82 -8.10 12.03
C LEU A 82 -9.59 -8.92 13.06
N GLY A 83 -10.16 -8.27 14.07
CA GLY A 83 -10.99 -8.93 15.10
C GLY A 83 -12.28 -9.51 14.50
N GLN A 84 -12.96 -8.78 13.62
CA GLN A 84 -14.19 -9.25 12.98
C GLN A 84 -13.92 -10.43 12.03
N VAL A 85 -12.85 -10.34 11.25
CA VAL A 85 -12.40 -11.43 10.37
C VAL A 85 -12.06 -12.69 11.18
N ALA A 86 -11.31 -12.55 12.29
CA ALA A 86 -10.97 -13.68 13.16
C ALA A 86 -12.19 -14.31 13.85
N ALA A 87 -13.24 -13.52 14.05
CA ALA A 87 -14.52 -13.98 14.60
C ALA A 87 -15.49 -14.51 13.54
N GLU A 88 -15.08 -14.51 12.26
CA GLU A 88 -15.92 -14.87 11.10
C GLU A 88 -17.28 -14.12 11.12
N SER A 89 -17.23 -12.86 11.55
CA SER A 89 -18.43 -12.05 11.72
C SER A 89 -18.71 -11.26 10.47
N GLU A 90 -19.99 -11.17 10.11
CA GLU A 90 -20.48 -10.29 9.05
C GLU A 90 -20.10 -8.83 9.35
N ILE A 91 -19.60 -8.12 8.35
CA ILE A 91 -19.13 -6.73 8.47
C ILE A 91 -19.99 -5.83 7.59
N SER A 92 -20.61 -4.82 8.19
CA SER A 92 -21.46 -3.85 7.48
C SER A 92 -20.66 -2.60 7.13
N PHE A 93 -20.58 -2.28 5.85
CA PHE A 93 -19.96 -1.09 5.30
C PHE A 93 -21.03 -0.10 4.83
N LEU A 94 -20.90 1.16 5.21
CA LEU A 94 -21.65 2.25 4.62
C LEU A 94 -20.72 2.99 3.65
N VAL A 95 -21.06 2.98 2.37
CA VAL A 95 -20.25 3.62 1.33
C VAL A 95 -21.04 4.72 0.61
N GLN A 96 -20.33 5.76 0.19
CA GLN A 96 -20.83 6.80 -0.69
C GLN A 96 -20.41 6.46 -2.12
N ARG A 97 -21.36 6.31 -3.01
CA ARG A 97 -21.14 6.05 -4.43
C ARG A 97 -21.58 7.22 -5.27
N GLU A 98 -20.75 7.64 -6.21
CA GLU A 98 -21.07 8.73 -7.11
C GLU A 98 -22.33 8.42 -7.92
N GLY A 99 -23.26 9.38 -7.99
CA GLY A 99 -24.53 9.24 -8.72
C GLY A 99 -25.61 8.37 -8.06
N LEU A 100 -25.27 7.54 -7.07
CA LEU A 100 -26.21 6.63 -6.40
C LEU A 100 -26.40 6.93 -4.89
N GLY A 101 -25.64 7.87 -4.34
CA GLY A 101 -25.70 8.22 -2.94
C GLY A 101 -25.12 7.16 -2.01
N THR A 102 -25.66 7.06 -0.80
CA THR A 102 -25.15 6.17 0.24
C THR A 102 -25.72 4.77 0.07
N GLN A 103 -24.83 3.76 0.06
CA GLN A 103 -25.17 2.34 -0.04
C GLN A 103 -24.68 1.60 1.20
N ARG A 104 -25.45 0.59 1.64
CA ARG A 104 -25.00 -0.35 2.68
C ARG A 104 -24.60 -1.65 2.01
N LEU A 105 -23.37 -2.07 2.25
CA LEU A 105 -22.82 -3.32 1.73
C LEU A 105 -22.44 -4.21 2.90
N THR A 106 -22.70 -5.49 2.80
CA THR A 106 -22.41 -6.47 3.82
C THR A 106 -21.41 -7.48 3.28
N VAL A 107 -20.35 -7.70 4.02
CA VAL A 107 -19.25 -8.59 3.65
C VAL A 107 -19.16 -9.72 4.65
N ASP A 108 -19.22 -10.95 4.14
CA ASP A 108 -18.89 -12.16 4.90
C ASP A 108 -17.41 -12.50 4.64
N PRO A 109 -16.51 -12.28 5.62
CA PRO A 109 -15.09 -12.54 5.39
C PRO A 109 -14.85 -14.05 5.25
N VAL A 110 -14.21 -14.45 4.15
CA VAL A 110 -13.74 -15.82 3.96
C VAL A 110 -12.29 -15.90 4.43
N VAL A 111 -12.06 -16.58 5.55
CA VAL A 111 -10.74 -16.75 6.12
C VAL A 111 -10.05 -17.98 5.51
N SER A 112 -8.96 -17.76 4.79
CA SER A 112 -8.01 -18.84 4.51
C SER A 112 -6.96 -18.90 5.63
N GLU A 113 -6.41 -20.08 5.93
CA GLU A 113 -5.40 -20.28 6.98
C GLU A 113 -4.19 -19.31 6.86
N GLU A 114 -3.89 -18.85 5.66
CA GLU A 114 -2.83 -17.87 5.38
C GLU A 114 -3.25 -16.41 5.70
N GLY A 115 -4.53 -16.13 5.91
CA GLY A 115 -5.09 -14.77 6.03
C GLY A 115 -5.08 -14.15 7.42
N TYR A 116 -4.94 -14.93 8.48
CA TYR A 116 -5.11 -14.46 9.88
C TYR A 116 -4.13 -13.37 10.32
N PHE A 117 -2.96 -13.27 9.69
CA PHE A 117 -1.92 -12.30 10.06
C PHE A 117 -1.56 -11.31 8.95
N ASN A 118 -2.37 -11.22 7.89
CA ASN A 118 -2.08 -10.29 6.82
C ASN A 118 -2.38 -8.84 7.27
N PRO A 119 -1.37 -7.97 7.37
CA PRO A 119 -1.58 -6.57 7.70
C PRO A 119 -2.42 -5.81 6.68
N ALA A 120 -2.60 -6.35 5.48
CA ALA A 120 -3.47 -5.81 4.44
C ALA A 120 -4.85 -6.50 4.45
N VAL A 121 -5.53 -6.55 5.62
CA VAL A 121 -6.82 -7.24 5.78
C VAL A 121 -7.84 -6.84 4.73
N LEU A 122 -7.94 -5.54 4.42
CA LEU A 122 -8.90 -5.05 3.44
C LEU A 122 -8.60 -5.61 2.05
N SER A 123 -7.34 -5.64 1.62
CA SER A 123 -6.97 -6.15 0.29
C SER A 123 -6.83 -7.67 0.24
N GLY A 124 -6.36 -8.31 1.33
CA GLY A 124 -6.09 -9.74 1.36
C GLY A 124 -7.31 -10.61 1.63
N VAL A 125 -8.18 -10.21 2.55
CA VAL A 125 -9.33 -11.01 3.01
C VAL A 125 -10.64 -10.49 2.45
N ILE A 126 -10.85 -9.17 2.51
CA ILE A 126 -12.08 -8.53 2.03
C ILE A 126 -12.03 -8.34 0.51
N GLY A 127 -10.85 -8.06 -0.05
CA GLY A 127 -10.65 -7.92 -1.49
C GLY A 127 -10.83 -6.51 -2.02
N VAL A 128 -10.65 -5.47 -1.19
CA VAL A 128 -10.61 -4.07 -1.61
C VAL A 128 -9.22 -3.47 -1.38
N ALA A 129 -8.74 -2.70 -2.33
CA ALA A 129 -7.51 -1.92 -2.18
C ALA A 129 -7.81 -0.41 -2.25
N PRO A 130 -7.00 0.43 -1.58
CA PRO A 130 -7.20 1.88 -1.60
C PRO A 130 -6.98 2.46 -2.99
N ASP A 131 -7.62 3.59 -3.25
CA ASP A 131 -7.30 4.40 -4.41
C ASP A 131 -5.97 5.13 -4.13
N VAL A 132 -4.95 4.69 -4.85
CA VAL A 132 -3.61 5.26 -4.76
C VAL A 132 -3.17 5.68 -6.16
N PRO A 133 -2.33 6.72 -6.28
CA PRO A 133 -1.81 7.10 -7.58
C PRO A 133 -1.05 5.93 -8.16
N THR A 134 -1.44 5.52 -9.36
CA THR A 134 -0.75 4.48 -10.10
C THR A 134 0.31 5.15 -10.99
N PRO A 135 1.60 5.05 -10.62
CA PRO A 135 2.64 5.68 -11.42
C PRO A 135 2.65 5.07 -12.82
N ASP A 136 2.84 5.90 -13.82
CA ASP A 136 3.04 5.47 -15.20
C ASP A 136 4.14 4.41 -15.30
N ALA A 137 4.04 3.51 -16.26
CA ALA A 137 5.06 2.50 -16.53
C ALA A 137 6.30 3.13 -17.18
N MET A 138 6.87 4.16 -16.52
CA MET A 138 8.02 4.93 -16.99
C MET A 138 9.30 4.46 -16.31
N VAL A 139 10.35 4.29 -17.09
CA VAL A 139 11.69 3.97 -16.60
C VAL A 139 12.33 5.22 -16.02
N SER A 140 12.50 5.27 -14.68
CA SER A 140 13.13 6.39 -13.98
C SER A 140 14.61 6.17 -13.71
N GLY A 141 15.09 4.92 -13.82
CA GLY A 141 16.48 4.56 -13.65
C GLY A 141 16.78 3.17 -14.19
N LEU A 142 18.06 2.87 -14.36
CA LEU A 142 18.56 1.58 -14.82
C LEU A 142 19.63 1.06 -13.87
N VAL A 143 19.73 -0.26 -13.74
CA VAL A 143 20.86 -0.91 -13.11
C VAL A 143 22.05 -0.84 -14.07
N PRO A 144 23.20 -0.27 -13.64
CA PRO A 144 24.40 -0.20 -14.50
C PRO A 144 24.80 -1.59 -14.99
N GLU A 145 25.08 -1.69 -16.30
CA GLU A 145 25.41 -2.95 -16.98
C GLU A 145 24.31 -4.03 -16.87
N GLY A 146 23.09 -3.63 -16.47
CA GLY A 146 21.94 -4.51 -16.33
C GLY A 146 21.32 -4.92 -17.66
N PRO A 147 20.39 -5.89 -17.63
CA PRO A 147 19.74 -6.41 -18.85
C PRO A 147 19.10 -5.35 -19.72
N SER A 148 18.39 -4.39 -19.12
CA SER A 148 17.69 -3.33 -19.82
C SER A 148 18.63 -2.32 -20.46
N GLU A 149 19.72 -1.94 -19.75
CA GLU A 149 20.72 -1.03 -20.28
C GLU A 149 21.45 -1.66 -21.48
N ARG A 150 21.83 -2.95 -21.38
CA ARG A 150 22.42 -3.70 -22.49
C ARG A 150 21.49 -3.83 -23.70
N ALA A 151 20.18 -3.89 -23.44
CA ALA A 151 19.16 -3.93 -24.50
C ALA A 151 18.85 -2.56 -25.12
N GLY A 152 19.44 -1.46 -24.61
CA GLY A 152 19.24 -0.12 -25.12
C GLY A 152 17.99 0.59 -24.61
N ILE A 153 17.42 0.14 -23.51
CA ILE A 153 16.38 0.90 -22.78
C ILE A 153 17.03 2.12 -22.14
N MET A 154 16.31 3.23 -22.10
CA MET A 154 16.78 4.51 -21.58
C MET A 154 15.85 5.03 -20.49
N VAL A 155 16.39 5.86 -19.60
CA VAL A 155 15.59 6.63 -18.66
C VAL A 155 14.64 7.55 -19.43
N GLY A 156 13.36 7.56 -19.04
CA GLY A 156 12.29 8.27 -19.72
C GLY A 156 11.51 7.43 -20.73
N ASP A 157 11.91 6.18 -21.01
CA ASP A 157 11.09 5.27 -21.81
C ASP A 157 9.82 4.90 -21.04
N ARG A 158 8.67 4.93 -21.71
CA ARG A 158 7.40 4.44 -21.18
C ARG A 158 7.13 3.06 -21.77
N VAL A 159 6.95 2.05 -20.90
CA VAL A 159 6.62 0.70 -21.35
C VAL A 159 5.12 0.61 -21.64
N LEU A 160 4.77 0.24 -22.85
CA LEU A 160 3.40 0.11 -23.36
C LEU A 160 2.89 -1.32 -23.31
N ALA A 161 3.78 -2.32 -23.50
CA ALA A 161 3.42 -3.73 -23.45
C ALA A 161 4.64 -4.60 -23.08
N VAL A 162 4.35 -5.77 -22.52
CA VAL A 162 5.29 -6.86 -22.22
C VAL A 162 4.78 -8.13 -22.90
N ASP A 163 5.58 -8.76 -23.75
CA ASP A 163 5.24 -9.98 -24.48
C ASP A 163 3.85 -9.89 -25.18
N GLY A 164 3.57 -8.75 -25.80
CA GLY A 164 2.32 -8.45 -26.50
C GLY A 164 1.14 -8.06 -25.58
N GLN A 165 1.27 -8.15 -24.27
CA GLN A 165 0.23 -7.74 -23.31
C GLN A 165 0.43 -6.27 -22.93
N SER A 166 -0.63 -5.45 -23.09
CA SER A 166 -0.58 -4.02 -22.76
C SER A 166 -0.29 -3.80 -21.27
N VAL A 167 0.42 -2.70 -20.97
CA VAL A 167 0.73 -2.23 -19.61
C VAL A 167 0.24 -0.81 -19.48
N GLN A 168 -0.52 -0.54 -18.43
CA GLN A 168 -1.06 0.80 -18.14
C GLN A 168 -0.26 1.54 -17.07
N HIS A 169 0.27 0.82 -16.07
CA HIS A 169 0.97 1.41 -14.93
C HIS A 169 2.13 0.53 -14.43
N TRP A 170 2.99 1.12 -13.60
CA TRP A 170 4.23 0.50 -13.12
C TRP A 170 4.03 -0.84 -12.41
N PHE A 171 3.02 -0.97 -11.56
CA PHE A 171 2.80 -2.21 -10.82
C PHE A 171 2.44 -3.39 -11.73
N GLU A 172 1.61 -3.14 -12.75
CA GLU A 172 1.28 -4.14 -13.76
C GLU A 172 2.51 -4.56 -14.58
N LEU A 173 3.38 -3.58 -14.91
CA LEU A 173 4.66 -3.85 -15.55
C LEU A 173 5.53 -4.79 -14.71
N VAL A 174 5.68 -4.48 -13.41
CA VAL A 174 6.49 -5.29 -12.48
C VAL A 174 5.92 -6.71 -12.35
N GLU A 175 4.61 -6.84 -12.23
CA GLU A 175 3.93 -8.15 -12.14
C GLU A 175 4.17 -8.99 -13.40
N LYS A 176 3.92 -8.43 -14.59
CA LYS A 176 4.13 -9.15 -15.87
C LYS A 176 5.59 -9.55 -16.08
N ILE A 177 6.54 -8.69 -15.66
CA ILE A 177 7.95 -9.04 -15.70
C ILE A 177 8.24 -10.17 -14.71
N ALA A 178 7.76 -10.09 -13.47
CA ALA A 178 8.10 -11.02 -12.41
C ALA A 178 7.54 -12.44 -12.60
N THR A 179 6.31 -12.54 -13.16
CA THR A 179 5.58 -13.81 -13.32
C THR A 179 5.91 -14.57 -14.60
N GLY A 180 6.60 -13.98 -15.56
CA GLY A 180 6.95 -14.63 -16.81
C GLY A 180 8.03 -15.72 -16.63
N GLU A 181 7.96 -16.77 -17.43
CA GLU A 181 8.86 -17.93 -17.37
C GLU A 181 10.04 -17.83 -18.36
N ASP A 182 9.85 -17.11 -19.46
CA ASP A 182 10.89 -16.97 -20.49
C ASP A 182 11.95 -15.91 -20.09
N ARG A 183 13.21 -16.17 -20.45
CA ARG A 183 14.28 -15.17 -20.32
C ARG A 183 14.19 -14.04 -21.33
N ASN A 184 13.66 -14.34 -22.51
CA ASN A 184 13.50 -13.32 -23.56
C ASN A 184 12.20 -12.59 -23.34
N LEU A 185 12.28 -11.31 -23.01
CA LEU A 185 11.14 -10.40 -22.95
C LEU A 185 11.11 -9.53 -24.20
N GLU A 186 9.95 -9.36 -24.76
CA GLU A 186 9.68 -8.35 -25.78
C GLU A 186 8.93 -7.18 -25.16
N LEU A 187 9.60 -6.04 -25.07
CA LEU A 187 9.03 -4.81 -24.55
C LEU A 187 8.67 -3.87 -25.70
N LYS A 188 7.42 -3.43 -25.71
CA LYS A 188 6.99 -2.31 -26.55
C LYS A 188 7.09 -1.04 -25.73
N ILE A 189 7.91 -0.09 -26.16
CA ILE A 189 8.17 1.16 -25.45
C ILE A 189 7.81 2.37 -26.29
N ASP A 190 7.41 3.45 -25.63
CA ASP A 190 7.36 4.79 -26.23
C ASP A 190 8.57 5.59 -25.76
N ARG A 191 9.36 6.05 -26.73
CA ARG A 191 10.49 6.95 -26.53
C ARG A 191 10.22 8.27 -27.24
N LYS A 192 9.80 9.27 -26.50
CA LYS A 192 9.53 10.63 -27.02
C LYS A 192 8.56 10.62 -28.21
N GLY A 193 7.48 9.84 -28.12
CA GLY A 193 6.47 9.71 -29.18
C GLY A 193 6.79 8.69 -30.27
N THR A 194 7.93 8.00 -30.19
CA THR A 194 8.30 6.93 -31.13
C THR A 194 8.15 5.58 -30.44
N THR A 195 7.32 4.70 -30.99
CA THR A 195 7.16 3.34 -30.53
C THR A 195 8.30 2.45 -31.02
N LEU A 196 8.95 1.75 -30.11
CA LEU A 196 10.05 0.82 -30.37
C LEU A 196 9.74 -0.53 -29.75
N GLU A 197 10.22 -1.61 -30.38
CA GLU A 197 10.22 -2.96 -29.82
C GLU A 197 11.65 -3.32 -29.41
N VAL A 198 11.82 -3.68 -28.13
CA VAL A 198 13.12 -3.97 -27.54
C VAL A 198 13.09 -5.35 -26.91
N ARG A 199 14.05 -6.19 -27.26
CA ARG A 199 14.22 -7.50 -26.64
C ARG A 199 15.20 -7.42 -25.50
N VAL A 200 14.75 -7.84 -24.30
CA VAL A 200 15.54 -7.83 -23.07
C VAL A 200 15.76 -9.24 -22.61
N LEU A 201 17.02 -9.62 -22.38
CA LEU A 201 17.37 -10.91 -21.77
C LEU A 201 17.32 -10.77 -20.25
N ALA A 202 16.23 -11.19 -19.65
CA ALA A 202 16.01 -11.09 -18.23
C ALA A 202 16.94 -12.00 -17.40
N GLU A 203 17.23 -11.59 -16.19
CA GLU A 203 17.93 -12.36 -15.17
C GLU A 203 16.93 -12.91 -14.15
N PHE A 204 17.20 -14.11 -13.63
CA PHE A 204 16.42 -14.72 -12.56
C PHE A 204 17.14 -14.54 -11.23
N GLN A 205 16.41 -14.07 -10.23
CA GLN A 205 16.90 -13.90 -8.87
C GLN A 205 16.01 -14.63 -7.88
N MET A 206 16.59 -15.31 -6.89
CA MET A 206 15.84 -15.95 -5.82
C MET A 206 15.48 -14.90 -4.75
N ILE A 207 14.19 -14.67 -4.53
CA ILE A 207 13.67 -13.76 -3.51
C ILE A 207 12.66 -14.55 -2.66
N ASN A 208 12.92 -14.63 -1.36
CA ASN A 208 12.04 -15.36 -0.41
C ASN A 208 11.71 -16.80 -0.87
N GLY A 209 12.71 -17.50 -1.45
CA GLY A 209 12.54 -18.87 -1.94
C GLY A 209 11.79 -19.02 -3.26
N LYS A 210 11.36 -17.91 -3.88
CA LYS A 210 10.73 -17.89 -5.21
C LYS A 210 11.71 -17.33 -6.25
N GLN A 211 11.72 -17.93 -7.43
CA GLN A 211 12.47 -17.42 -8.57
C GLN A 211 11.70 -16.26 -9.20
N VAL A 212 12.29 -15.08 -9.21
CA VAL A 212 11.70 -13.85 -9.76
C VAL A 212 12.52 -13.37 -10.95
N ARG A 213 11.85 -13.07 -12.05
CA ARG A 213 12.46 -12.52 -13.26
C ARG A 213 12.69 -11.01 -13.09
N ARG A 214 13.86 -10.52 -13.46
CA ARG A 214 14.24 -9.11 -13.38
C ARG A 214 14.96 -8.63 -14.63
N ILE A 215 14.74 -7.36 -14.97
CA ILE A 215 15.37 -6.71 -16.13
C ILE A 215 16.22 -5.49 -15.75
N GLY A 216 16.28 -5.13 -14.47
CA GLY A 216 17.15 -4.05 -13.98
C GLY A 216 16.67 -2.64 -14.35
N ILE A 217 15.36 -2.39 -14.19
CA ILE A 217 14.77 -1.05 -14.30
C ILE A 217 14.24 -0.57 -12.95
N TYR A 218 14.26 0.74 -12.74
CA TYR A 218 13.63 1.41 -11.61
C TYR A 218 12.43 2.21 -12.08
N GLY A 219 11.36 2.16 -11.31
CA GLY A 219 10.16 2.95 -11.52
C GLY A 219 10.23 4.35 -10.94
N PRO A 220 9.17 5.13 -11.11
CA PRO A 220 9.06 6.45 -10.50
C PRO A 220 9.18 6.34 -8.97
N GLY A 221 10.21 6.95 -8.40
CA GLY A 221 10.54 6.86 -6.97
C GLY A 221 9.76 7.84 -6.10
N ASN A 222 9.07 8.80 -6.69
CA ASN A 222 8.33 9.84 -5.97
C ASN A 222 6.94 9.99 -6.58
N THR A 223 5.99 9.24 -6.04
CA THR A 223 4.58 9.42 -6.38
C THR A 223 4.00 10.47 -5.42
N ASP A 224 3.45 11.55 -5.95
CA ASP A 224 2.75 12.54 -5.14
C ASP A 224 1.42 11.96 -4.66
N PHE A 225 1.32 11.74 -3.36
CA PHE A 225 0.12 11.23 -2.70
C PHE A 225 -0.82 12.35 -2.23
N GLY A 226 -0.53 13.63 -2.52
CA GLY A 226 -1.25 14.77 -1.95
C GLY A 226 -2.77 14.67 -2.05
N ASP A 227 -3.29 14.30 -3.22
CA ASP A 227 -4.74 14.16 -3.45
C ASP A 227 -5.35 12.88 -2.86
N TYR A 228 -4.51 11.91 -2.45
CA TYR A 228 -4.93 10.58 -1.97
C TYR A 228 -4.82 10.42 -0.46
N VAL A 229 -4.27 11.38 0.24
CA VAL A 229 -4.09 11.34 1.70
C VAL A 229 -5.05 12.27 2.42
N VAL A 230 -5.36 11.91 3.67
CA VAL A 230 -6.08 12.73 4.64
C VAL A 230 -5.24 12.87 5.90
N ARG A 231 -5.20 14.08 6.47
CA ARG A 231 -4.53 14.31 7.74
C ARG A 231 -5.50 14.08 8.89
N MET A 232 -5.22 13.05 9.68
CA MET A 232 -5.99 12.72 10.88
C MET A 232 -5.35 13.41 12.09
N ARG A 233 -6.16 14.15 12.86
CA ARG A 233 -5.78 14.73 14.16
C ARG A 233 -6.57 14.01 15.24
N TYR A 234 -5.90 13.64 16.31
CA TYR A 234 -6.47 12.93 17.47
C TYR A 234 -6.77 13.91 18.60
#